data_6ac02fbd95411696d497d9650a94b7e3
#
_entry.id   6ac02fbd95411696d497d9650a94b7e3
#
_cell.length_a   1.000
_cell.length_b   1.000
_cell.length_c   1.000
_cell.angle_alpha   90.00
_cell.angle_beta   90.00
_cell.angle_gamma   90.00
#
_symmetry.space_group_name_H-M   'P 1'
#
loop_
_entity.id
_entity.type
_entity.pdbx_description
1 polymer ?
#
loop_
_entity_poly.entity_id
_entity_poly.type
_entity_poly.pdbx_seq_one_letter_code
_entity_poly.pdbx_strand_id
1 'polypeptide(L)'
;MGTNSRGTVRVEPSAKRVRVYLAGRLVADTRHPSLVWEIPYYPAYYFPVKDVTAELVASGKTEHSPSRGDAVLYDVRVDGAVAEGAARQYTDSPLQAIRDLVRFEWAALDEWLEEDEPVYTHPRDPYHRVDILASSRHVRVEVDGTTVADSARPVILFETGLPPRYYLPLSDIRTDLLTPSGTETHCPYKGTATYWSVDTGPGTRPDLLWAYRAPLPESQKIAGLACFYDEKVDVYLDGELQERPRTQFS
;
A
#
# COMPACT_ATOMS: atom_id res chain seq x y z
N MET A 1 -20.03 7.51 26.00
CA MET A 1 -18.62 7.70 26.40
C MET A 1 -17.80 6.68 25.63
N GLY A 2 -17.29 7.05 24.46
CA GLY A 2 -16.44 6.20 23.65
C GLY A 2 -15.01 6.27 24.18
N THR A 3 -14.52 5.20 24.76
CA THR A 3 -13.10 5.04 25.08
C THR A 3 -12.35 4.92 23.78
N ASN A 4 -11.63 5.98 23.40
CA ASN A 4 -10.61 5.94 22.36
C ASN A 4 -9.53 4.94 22.84
N SER A 5 -9.62 3.70 22.43
CA SER A 5 -8.52 2.73 22.58
C SER A 5 -7.39 3.17 21.63
N ARG A 6 -6.51 4.05 22.12
CA ARG A 6 -5.24 4.33 21.47
C ARG A 6 -4.51 2.99 21.38
N GLY A 7 -4.47 2.40 20.18
CA GLY A 7 -3.87 1.10 19.97
C GLY A 7 -2.43 1.10 20.51
N THR A 8 -2.08 0.04 21.22
CA THR A 8 -0.72 -0.20 21.67
C THR A 8 0.16 -0.33 20.42
N VAL A 9 1.20 0.51 20.29
CA VAL A 9 2.17 0.39 19.19
C VAL A 9 2.85 -0.96 19.32
N ARG A 10 2.71 -1.78 18.29
CA ARG A 10 3.34 -3.08 18.20
C ARG A 10 4.72 -2.94 17.57
N VAL A 11 5.70 -3.63 18.15
CA VAL A 11 7.08 -3.68 17.67
C VAL A 11 7.51 -5.13 17.56
N GLU A 12 7.94 -5.56 16.38
CA GLU A 12 8.39 -6.94 16.15
C GLU A 12 9.67 -6.96 15.31
N PRO A 13 10.59 -7.91 15.56
CA PRO A 13 11.76 -8.09 14.73
C PRO A 13 11.35 -8.66 13.37
N SER A 14 12.10 -8.28 12.33
CA SER A 14 12.04 -8.92 11.02
C SER A 14 13.35 -9.65 10.72
N ALA A 15 13.24 -10.81 10.07
CA ALA A 15 14.41 -11.57 9.64
C ALA A 15 14.91 -11.17 8.24
N LYS A 16 14.22 -10.25 7.55
CA LYS A 16 14.62 -9.76 6.23
C LYS A 16 15.81 -8.81 6.34
N ARG A 17 16.73 -8.89 5.39
CA ARG A 17 17.70 -7.82 5.16
C ARG A 17 16.98 -6.66 4.49
N VAL A 18 17.13 -5.44 5.02
CA VAL A 18 16.54 -4.23 4.44
C VAL A 18 17.64 -3.23 4.15
N ARG A 19 17.63 -2.71 2.92
CA ARG A 19 18.56 -1.68 2.45
C ARG A 19 17.80 -0.47 1.94
N VAL A 20 18.38 0.70 2.15
CA VAL A 20 17.80 1.99 1.75
C VAL A 20 18.86 2.83 1.06
N TYR A 21 18.46 3.51 -0.01
CA TYR A 21 19.36 4.30 -0.84
C TYR A 21 18.84 5.73 -1.05
N LEU A 22 19.77 6.65 -1.18
CA LEU A 22 19.56 8.04 -1.58
C LEU A 22 20.58 8.38 -2.68
N ALA A 23 20.12 8.88 -3.83
CA ALA A 23 20.93 9.18 -5.00
C ALA A 23 21.85 8.00 -5.43
N GLY A 24 21.32 6.78 -5.33
CA GLY A 24 22.07 5.54 -5.61
C GLY A 24 23.15 5.19 -4.58
N ARG A 25 23.19 5.87 -3.43
CA ARG A 25 24.14 5.63 -2.34
C ARG A 25 23.45 4.97 -1.15
N LEU A 26 24.15 4.01 -0.55
CA LEU A 26 23.63 3.25 0.59
C LEU A 26 23.48 4.17 1.82
N VAL A 27 22.26 4.26 2.34
CA VAL A 27 21.91 4.99 3.57
C VAL A 27 21.96 4.07 4.78
N ALA A 28 21.38 2.88 4.65
CA ALA A 28 21.36 1.89 5.72
C ALA A 28 21.28 0.47 5.14
N ASP A 29 21.90 -0.50 5.84
CA ASP A 29 21.87 -1.93 5.52
C ASP A 29 21.77 -2.72 6.82
N THR A 30 20.61 -3.30 7.07
CA THR A 30 20.39 -4.07 8.30
C THR A 30 19.81 -5.46 8.02
N ARG A 31 20.23 -6.44 8.82
CA ARG A 31 19.63 -7.78 8.88
C ARG A 31 18.75 -7.96 10.13
N HIS A 32 18.55 -6.86 10.85
CA HIS A 32 17.78 -6.84 12.10
C HIS A 32 16.82 -5.64 12.16
N PRO A 33 16.04 -5.39 11.09
CA PRO A 33 15.06 -4.30 11.15
C PRO A 33 13.94 -4.67 12.10
N SER A 34 13.31 -3.65 12.67
CA SER A 34 12.07 -3.81 13.44
C SER A 34 10.89 -3.32 12.60
N LEU A 35 9.80 -4.08 12.63
CA LEU A 35 8.50 -3.66 12.13
C LEU A 35 7.77 -2.95 13.26
N VAL A 36 7.35 -1.71 13.02
CA VAL A 36 6.64 -0.89 14.00
C VAL A 36 5.31 -0.43 13.41
N TRP A 37 4.19 -0.88 14.00
CA TRP A 37 2.85 -0.47 13.58
C TRP A 37 2.52 0.88 14.21
N GLU A 38 2.91 1.95 13.52
CA GLU A 38 2.57 3.33 13.89
C GLU A 38 1.09 3.62 13.66
N ILE A 39 0.54 2.96 12.66
CA ILE A 39 -0.86 2.97 12.26
C ILE A 39 -1.36 1.52 12.16
N PRO A 40 -2.68 1.28 12.22
CA PRO A 40 -3.22 -0.09 12.25
C PRO A 40 -3.15 -0.85 10.91
N TYR A 41 -2.76 -0.19 9.82
CA TYR A 41 -2.89 -0.74 8.46
C TYR A 41 -1.64 -1.46 7.96
N TYR A 42 -0.44 -0.96 8.31
CA TYR A 42 0.85 -1.54 7.91
C TYR A 42 1.98 -1.03 8.81
N PRO A 43 3.09 -1.79 8.91
CA PRO A 43 4.24 -1.37 9.69
C PRO A 43 5.14 -0.38 8.94
N ALA A 44 5.99 0.31 9.68
CA ALA A 44 7.17 1.00 9.17
C ALA A 44 8.43 0.21 9.54
N TYR A 45 9.50 0.31 8.74
CA TYR A 45 10.81 -0.19 9.12
C TYR A 45 11.52 0.79 10.04
N TYR A 46 12.05 0.25 11.13
CA TYR A 46 12.97 0.91 12.03
C TYR A 46 14.31 0.18 12.01
N PHE A 47 15.39 0.93 11.86
CA PHE A 47 16.75 0.43 11.68
C PHE A 47 17.56 0.65 12.95
N PRO A 48 18.36 -0.34 13.41
CA PRO A 48 19.38 -0.07 14.42
C PRO A 48 20.29 1.08 13.96
N VAL A 49 20.51 2.08 14.80
CA VAL A 49 21.34 3.25 14.45
C VAL A 49 22.75 2.83 13.98
N LYS A 50 23.29 1.77 14.55
CA LYS A 50 24.62 1.22 14.18
C LYS A 50 24.69 0.69 12.73
N ASP A 51 23.55 0.38 12.10
CA ASP A 51 23.45 -0.17 10.75
C ASP A 51 23.17 0.93 9.70
N VAL A 52 23.16 2.20 10.15
CA VAL A 52 23.04 3.39 9.28
C VAL A 52 24.44 3.81 8.86
N THR A 53 24.67 3.90 7.56
CA THR A 53 25.96 4.31 6.97
C THR A 53 25.99 5.79 6.60
N ALA A 54 24.81 6.39 6.36
CA ALA A 54 24.70 7.82 6.08
C ALA A 54 24.91 8.67 7.34
N GLU A 55 25.34 9.91 7.15
CA GLU A 55 25.39 10.90 8.24
C GLU A 55 23.98 11.38 8.58
N LEU A 56 23.60 11.31 9.86
CA LEU A 56 22.38 11.87 10.39
C LEU A 56 22.68 13.22 11.06
N VAL A 57 22.23 14.31 10.44
CA VAL A 57 22.46 15.66 10.96
C VAL A 57 21.17 16.17 11.58
N ALA A 58 21.20 16.50 12.88
CA ALA A 58 20.01 17.00 13.57
C ALA A 58 19.51 18.29 12.92
N SER A 59 18.25 18.31 12.48
CA SER A 59 17.63 19.46 11.81
C SER A 59 17.23 20.59 12.76
N GLY A 60 17.33 20.36 14.08
CA GLY A 60 16.82 21.26 15.11
C GLY A 60 15.30 21.21 15.29
N LYS A 61 14.60 20.32 14.57
CA LYS A 61 13.15 20.15 14.66
C LYS A 61 12.81 18.89 15.47
N THR A 62 11.67 18.94 16.16
CA THR A 62 11.09 17.80 16.89
C THR A 62 9.65 17.58 16.44
N GLU A 63 9.18 16.32 16.55
CA GLU A 63 7.81 15.94 16.26
C GLU A 63 7.25 15.10 17.40
N HIS A 64 6.05 15.44 17.88
CA HIS A 64 5.42 14.70 18.98
C HIS A 64 4.49 13.60 18.45
N SER A 65 4.66 12.39 18.95
CA SER A 65 3.74 11.28 18.75
C SER A 65 3.09 10.89 20.07
N PRO A 66 1.74 10.87 20.17
CA PRO A 66 1.04 10.50 21.40
C PRO A 66 1.38 9.10 21.93
N SER A 67 1.85 8.20 21.06
CA SER A 67 2.15 6.80 21.41
C SER A 67 3.65 6.51 21.53
N ARG A 68 4.52 7.31 20.88
CA ARG A 68 5.97 7.08 20.83
C ARG A 68 6.78 8.16 21.55
N GLY A 69 6.16 9.29 21.91
CA GLY A 69 6.85 10.43 22.53
C GLY A 69 7.43 11.37 21.48
N ASP A 70 8.45 12.14 21.88
CA ASP A 70 9.07 13.13 21.04
C ASP A 70 10.18 12.52 20.18
N ALA A 71 10.15 12.82 18.89
CA ALA A 71 11.19 12.46 17.93
C ALA A 71 12.07 13.66 17.62
N VAL A 72 13.37 13.45 17.56
CA VAL A 72 14.30 14.36 16.90
C VAL A 72 14.33 14.04 15.41
N LEU A 73 14.21 15.06 14.56
CA LEU A 73 14.29 14.93 13.11
C LEU A 73 15.72 15.17 12.63
N TYR A 74 16.12 14.35 11.65
CA TYR A 74 17.46 14.42 11.06
C TYR A 74 17.37 14.55 9.55
N ASP A 75 18.27 15.35 8.99
CA ASP A 75 18.61 15.29 7.59
C ASP A 75 19.50 14.08 7.35
N VAL A 76 19.27 13.34 6.27
CA VAL A 76 20.08 12.21 5.83
C VAL A 76 21.07 12.72 4.78
N ARG A 77 22.36 12.55 5.02
CA ARG A 77 23.43 12.98 4.11
C ARG A 77 24.31 11.82 3.70
N VAL A 78 24.53 11.68 2.41
CA VAL A 78 25.44 10.68 1.84
C VAL A 78 26.05 11.19 0.54
N ASP A 79 27.40 11.22 0.46
CA ASP A 79 28.16 11.58 -0.74
C ASP A 79 27.66 12.86 -1.45
N GLY A 80 27.29 13.90 -0.68
CA GLY A 80 26.80 15.17 -1.21
C GLY A 80 25.30 15.23 -1.48
N ALA A 81 24.59 14.11 -1.47
CA ALA A 81 23.12 14.08 -1.48
C ALA A 81 22.56 14.37 -0.08
N VAL A 82 21.45 15.09 -0.03
CA VAL A 82 20.78 15.47 1.22
C VAL A 82 19.26 15.23 1.07
N ALA A 83 18.68 14.50 2.02
CA ALA A 83 17.23 14.40 2.20
C ALA A 83 16.87 15.07 3.54
N GLU A 84 16.23 16.24 3.47
CA GLU A 84 15.91 17.05 4.65
C GLU A 84 14.79 16.41 5.48
N GLY A 85 14.99 16.32 6.81
CA GLY A 85 14.01 15.76 7.74
C GLY A 85 13.63 14.30 7.47
N ALA A 86 14.44 13.60 6.68
CA ALA A 86 14.13 12.25 6.18
C ALA A 86 14.28 11.14 7.22
N ALA A 87 14.85 11.43 8.39
CA ALA A 87 14.99 10.44 9.46
C ALA A 87 14.45 11.00 10.79
N ARG A 88 13.98 10.11 11.64
CA ARG A 88 13.52 10.44 13.00
C ARG A 88 13.94 9.37 14.00
N GLN A 89 14.30 9.81 15.19
CA GLN A 89 14.68 8.95 16.30
C GLN A 89 13.95 9.36 17.58
N TYR A 90 13.47 8.38 18.33
CA TYR A 90 12.71 8.53 19.58
C TYR A 90 13.57 8.09 20.78
N THR A 91 14.63 8.81 21.10
CA THR A 91 15.61 8.42 22.13
C THR A 91 14.99 8.27 23.53
N ASP A 92 14.00 9.11 23.86
CA ASP A 92 13.30 9.14 25.13
C ASP A 92 11.89 8.54 25.08
N SER A 93 11.64 7.68 24.08
CA SER A 93 10.33 7.04 23.90
C SER A 93 9.88 6.28 25.15
N PRO A 94 8.57 6.30 25.50
CA PRO A 94 7.99 5.38 26.46
C PRO A 94 8.12 3.91 26.01
N LEU A 95 8.31 3.69 24.69
CA LEU A 95 8.55 2.37 24.11
C LEU A 95 10.06 2.10 24.04
N GLN A 96 10.59 1.40 25.03
CA GLN A 96 12.02 1.11 25.10
C GLN A 96 12.57 0.44 23.83
N ALA A 97 11.77 -0.40 23.19
CA ALA A 97 12.15 -1.16 22.00
C ALA A 97 12.54 -0.32 20.77
N ILE A 98 12.20 0.97 20.73
CA ILE A 98 12.52 1.83 19.58
C ILE A 98 13.57 2.91 19.86
N ARG A 99 14.12 2.99 21.09
CA ARG A 99 15.02 4.08 21.48
C ARG A 99 16.34 4.11 20.71
N ASP A 100 16.87 2.93 20.39
CA ASP A 100 18.13 2.76 19.65
C ASP A 100 17.90 2.55 18.14
N LEU A 101 16.69 2.87 17.66
CA LEU A 101 16.29 2.71 16.28
C LEU A 101 16.05 4.06 15.60
N VAL A 102 16.27 4.10 14.30
CA VAL A 102 15.93 5.23 13.43
C VAL A 102 14.88 4.80 12.41
N ARG A 103 13.89 5.64 12.19
CA ARG A 103 12.87 5.48 11.15
C ARG A 103 13.15 6.47 10.04
N PHE A 104 13.26 5.99 8.82
CA PHE A 104 13.36 6.83 7.63
C PHE A 104 11.99 7.13 7.04
N GLU A 105 11.82 8.33 6.50
CA GLU A 105 10.63 8.70 5.75
C GLU A 105 10.66 8.01 4.38
N TRP A 106 9.63 7.20 4.09
CA TRP A 106 9.60 6.34 2.91
C TRP A 106 9.79 7.13 1.62
N ALA A 107 9.01 8.20 1.45
CA ALA A 107 9.00 9.01 0.24
C ALA A 107 10.21 9.95 0.08
N ALA A 108 11.03 10.09 1.11
CA ALA A 108 12.20 10.97 1.08
C ALA A 108 13.47 10.25 0.59
N LEU A 109 13.41 8.94 0.39
CA LEU A 109 14.52 8.11 -0.08
C LEU A 109 14.13 7.41 -1.37
N ASP A 110 15.11 7.16 -2.25
CA ASP A 110 14.84 6.81 -3.63
C ASP A 110 14.51 5.33 -3.82
N GLU A 111 15.16 4.46 -3.05
CA GLU A 111 15.05 3.02 -3.24
C GLU A 111 15.08 2.27 -1.92
N TRP A 112 14.19 1.29 -1.82
CA TRP A 112 14.07 0.36 -0.71
C TRP A 112 14.13 -1.07 -1.22
N LEU A 113 14.99 -1.88 -0.63
CA LEU A 113 15.10 -3.31 -0.96
C LEU A 113 14.79 -4.17 0.27
N GLU A 114 13.95 -5.18 0.08
CA GLU A 114 13.83 -6.35 0.96
C GLU A 114 14.61 -7.49 0.30
N GLU A 115 15.66 -8.00 0.95
CA GLU A 115 16.69 -8.83 0.31
C GLU A 115 17.22 -8.13 -0.95
N ASP A 116 17.07 -8.70 -2.13
CA ASP A 116 17.49 -8.11 -3.40
C ASP A 116 16.31 -7.63 -4.27
N GLU A 117 15.10 -7.53 -3.67
CA GLU A 117 13.90 -7.11 -4.39
C GLU A 117 13.44 -5.71 -3.98
N PRO A 118 13.06 -4.85 -4.95
CA PRO A 118 12.59 -3.51 -4.67
C PRO A 118 11.19 -3.52 -4.04
N VAL A 119 10.99 -2.60 -3.09
CA VAL A 119 9.71 -2.33 -2.44
C VAL A 119 9.32 -0.88 -2.71
N TYR A 120 8.12 -0.65 -3.23
CA TYR A 120 7.73 0.67 -3.77
C TYR A 120 6.87 1.53 -2.85
N THR A 121 6.26 0.97 -1.79
CA THR A 121 5.29 1.72 -0.96
C THR A 121 5.60 1.66 0.53
N HIS A 122 5.51 0.51 1.14
CA HIS A 122 5.73 0.28 2.56
C HIS A 122 6.06 -1.20 2.80
N PRO A 123 6.59 -1.57 3.98
CA PRO A 123 6.82 -2.97 4.34
C PRO A 123 5.54 -3.80 4.21
N ARG A 124 5.66 -5.04 3.74
CA ARG A 124 4.55 -5.99 3.79
C ARG A 124 4.26 -6.35 5.24
N ASP A 125 3.00 -6.22 5.64
CA ASP A 125 2.55 -6.69 6.95
C ASP A 125 2.51 -8.23 6.94
N PRO A 126 3.26 -8.93 7.81
CA PRO A 126 3.25 -10.40 7.86
C PRO A 126 1.89 -11.00 8.25
N TYR A 127 0.97 -10.20 8.76
CA TYR A 127 -0.39 -10.60 9.15
C TYR A 127 -1.46 -10.21 8.14
N HIS A 128 -1.06 -9.54 7.06
CA HIS A 128 -1.96 -9.18 5.97
C HIS A 128 -2.07 -10.36 5.01
N ARG A 129 -3.29 -10.84 4.80
CA ARG A 129 -3.59 -11.97 3.93
C ARG A 129 -4.36 -11.51 2.70
N VAL A 130 -4.00 -12.11 1.55
CA VAL A 130 -4.72 -11.98 0.29
C VAL A 130 -5.09 -13.39 -0.17
N ASP A 131 -6.40 -13.68 -0.26
CA ASP A 131 -6.92 -14.90 -0.85
C ASP A 131 -7.54 -14.59 -2.21
N ILE A 132 -7.18 -15.36 -3.23
CA ILE A 132 -7.68 -15.15 -4.60
C ILE A 132 -8.30 -16.46 -5.09
N LEU A 133 -9.62 -16.43 -5.27
CA LEU A 133 -10.43 -17.61 -5.54
C LEU A 133 -11.22 -17.46 -6.84
N ALA A 134 -11.12 -18.43 -7.73
CA ALA A 134 -12.03 -18.53 -8.86
C ALA A 134 -13.47 -18.78 -8.35
N SER A 135 -14.45 -18.19 -9.00
CA SER A 135 -15.84 -18.29 -8.58
C SER A 135 -16.74 -18.50 -9.80
N SER A 136 -17.87 -19.16 -9.57
CA SER A 136 -18.96 -19.31 -10.55
C SER A 136 -20.15 -18.38 -10.25
N ARG A 137 -19.97 -17.41 -9.37
CA ARG A 137 -21.00 -16.40 -9.09
C ARG A 137 -21.16 -15.48 -10.29
N HIS A 138 -22.38 -14.99 -10.49
CA HIS A 138 -22.66 -14.02 -11.53
C HIS A 138 -22.40 -12.61 -11.00
N VAL A 139 -21.52 -11.87 -11.67
CA VAL A 139 -21.20 -10.47 -11.34
C VAL A 139 -21.55 -9.58 -12.52
N ARG A 140 -22.46 -8.63 -12.29
CA ARG A 140 -22.82 -7.58 -13.26
C ARG A 140 -22.47 -6.23 -12.65
N VAL A 141 -21.84 -5.35 -13.43
CA VAL A 141 -21.45 -4.00 -13.01
C VAL A 141 -22.15 -2.97 -13.86
N GLU A 142 -22.73 -1.96 -13.23
CA GLU A 142 -23.37 -0.83 -13.89
C GLU A 142 -22.71 0.50 -13.48
N VAL A 143 -22.58 1.39 -14.46
CA VAL A 143 -22.15 2.77 -14.30
C VAL A 143 -23.22 3.67 -14.91
N ASP A 144 -23.79 4.55 -14.09
CA ASP A 144 -24.88 5.46 -14.51
C ASP A 144 -26.05 4.71 -15.21
N GLY A 145 -26.41 3.53 -14.72
CA GLY A 145 -27.48 2.68 -15.27
C GLY A 145 -27.09 1.90 -16.55
N THR A 146 -25.85 2.03 -17.02
CA THR A 146 -25.34 1.27 -18.17
C THR A 146 -24.55 0.06 -17.68
N THR A 147 -24.89 -1.14 -18.17
CA THR A 147 -24.10 -2.35 -17.88
C THR A 147 -22.74 -2.25 -18.59
N VAL A 148 -21.66 -2.22 -17.81
CA VAL A 148 -20.27 -2.11 -18.29
C VAL A 148 -19.51 -3.43 -18.18
N ALA A 149 -19.99 -4.37 -17.36
CA ALA A 149 -19.44 -5.72 -17.27
C ALA A 149 -20.52 -6.73 -16.88
N ASP A 150 -20.41 -7.97 -17.39
CA ASP A 150 -21.30 -9.08 -17.09
C ASP A 150 -20.53 -10.39 -17.19
N SER A 151 -20.30 -11.08 -16.06
CA SER A 151 -19.42 -12.26 -16.00
C SER A 151 -19.97 -13.33 -15.05
N ALA A 152 -19.94 -14.58 -15.51
CA ALA A 152 -20.24 -15.78 -14.70
C ALA A 152 -18.97 -16.53 -14.26
N ARG A 153 -17.80 -15.89 -14.40
CA ARG A 153 -16.48 -16.49 -14.04
C ARG A 153 -15.54 -15.47 -13.42
N PRO A 154 -15.99 -14.74 -12.38
CA PRO A 154 -15.13 -13.81 -11.69
C PRO A 154 -14.04 -14.55 -10.91
N VAL A 155 -12.96 -13.84 -10.64
CA VAL A 155 -12.00 -14.20 -9.62
C VAL A 155 -12.19 -13.22 -8.47
N ILE A 156 -12.50 -13.73 -7.28
CA ILE A 156 -12.79 -12.88 -6.12
C ILE A 156 -11.54 -12.83 -5.26
N LEU A 157 -11.11 -11.60 -4.95
CA LEU A 157 -9.99 -11.33 -4.06
C LEU A 157 -10.54 -10.89 -2.70
N PHE A 158 -10.11 -11.60 -1.65
CA PHE A 158 -10.39 -11.28 -0.25
C PHE A 158 -9.10 -10.81 0.40
N GLU A 159 -9.10 -9.60 0.92
CA GLU A 159 -7.95 -8.95 1.50
C GLU A 159 -8.24 -8.51 2.93
N THR A 160 -7.30 -8.75 3.85
CA THR A 160 -7.46 -8.37 5.26
C THR A 160 -7.83 -6.90 5.39
N GLY A 161 -8.97 -6.62 6.05
CA GLY A 161 -9.43 -5.26 6.33
C GLY A 161 -10.06 -4.51 5.16
N LEU A 162 -10.23 -5.16 3.99
CA LEU A 162 -10.87 -4.57 2.82
C LEU A 162 -12.09 -5.40 2.36
N PRO A 163 -13.06 -4.80 1.67
CA PRO A 163 -14.15 -5.53 1.07
C PRO A 163 -13.64 -6.46 -0.05
N PRO A 164 -14.39 -7.54 -0.38
CA PRO A 164 -14.08 -8.37 -1.54
C PRO A 164 -13.97 -7.54 -2.82
N ARG A 165 -13.08 -7.93 -3.73
CA ARG A 165 -12.90 -7.32 -5.03
C ARG A 165 -13.17 -8.34 -6.14
N TYR A 166 -13.96 -7.95 -7.12
CA TYR A 166 -14.39 -8.80 -8.22
C TYR A 166 -13.54 -8.53 -9.45
N TYR A 167 -12.58 -9.40 -9.71
CA TYR A 167 -11.74 -9.33 -10.92
C TYR A 167 -12.40 -10.10 -12.05
N LEU A 168 -12.65 -9.44 -13.17
CA LEU A 168 -13.38 -9.96 -14.32
C LEU A 168 -12.46 -10.09 -15.53
N PRO A 169 -12.66 -11.11 -16.37
CA PRO A 169 -12.00 -11.20 -17.67
C PRO A 169 -12.32 -9.97 -18.53
N LEU A 170 -11.34 -9.43 -19.23
CA LEU A 170 -11.54 -8.28 -20.13
C LEU A 170 -12.56 -8.57 -21.23
N SER A 171 -12.72 -9.85 -21.64
CA SER A 171 -13.76 -10.27 -22.60
C SER A 171 -15.18 -10.09 -22.10
N ASP A 172 -15.37 -10.00 -20.79
CA ASP A 172 -16.67 -9.87 -20.13
C ASP A 172 -16.94 -8.40 -19.74
N ILE A 173 -16.08 -7.48 -20.18
CA ILE A 173 -16.15 -6.03 -19.94
C ILE A 173 -16.36 -5.30 -21.27
N ARG A 174 -17.18 -4.26 -21.27
CA ARG A 174 -17.41 -3.35 -22.40
C ARG A 174 -16.16 -2.48 -22.61
N THR A 175 -15.16 -3.06 -23.29
CA THR A 175 -13.89 -2.37 -23.56
C THR A 175 -14.03 -1.18 -24.52
N ASP A 176 -15.10 -1.15 -25.29
CA ASP A 176 -15.49 -0.01 -26.15
C ASP A 176 -15.85 1.26 -25.35
N LEU A 177 -16.17 1.13 -24.06
CA LEU A 177 -16.45 2.24 -23.14
C LEU A 177 -15.20 2.65 -22.32
N LEU A 178 -14.05 2.03 -22.53
CA LEU A 178 -12.85 2.25 -21.74
C LEU A 178 -11.85 3.15 -22.45
N THR A 179 -11.31 4.12 -21.73
CA THR A 179 -10.16 4.93 -22.18
C THR A 179 -9.01 4.73 -21.20
N PRO A 180 -7.81 4.33 -21.66
CA PRO A 180 -6.65 4.20 -20.79
C PRO A 180 -6.36 5.52 -20.07
N SER A 181 -6.02 5.44 -18.78
CA SER A 181 -5.56 6.55 -17.97
C SER A 181 -4.02 6.50 -17.81
N GLY A 182 -3.42 7.66 -17.54
CA GLY A 182 -2.01 7.75 -17.17
C GLY A 182 -1.74 7.45 -15.69
N THR A 183 -2.78 7.12 -14.92
CA THR A 183 -2.65 6.84 -13.48
C THR A 183 -2.02 5.47 -13.25
N GLU A 184 -1.04 5.43 -12.33
CA GLU A 184 -0.46 4.20 -11.80
C GLU A 184 -0.44 4.26 -10.28
N THR A 185 -0.69 3.11 -9.63
CA THR A 185 -0.55 2.97 -8.17
C THR A 185 0.20 1.69 -7.85
N HIS A 186 0.83 1.67 -6.68
CA HIS A 186 1.62 0.54 -6.22
C HIS A 186 0.99 -0.08 -4.98
N CYS A 187 0.91 -1.41 -4.98
CA CYS A 187 0.49 -2.21 -3.83
C CYS A 187 1.59 -3.21 -3.48
N PRO A 188 2.03 -3.30 -2.22
CA PRO A 188 3.12 -4.20 -1.84
C PRO A 188 2.74 -5.69 -1.99
N TYR A 189 1.46 -6.02 -2.08
CA TYR A 189 0.94 -7.40 -2.23
C TYR A 189 0.57 -7.77 -3.66
N LYS A 190 0.21 -6.77 -4.50
CA LYS A 190 -0.33 -7.01 -5.85
C LYS A 190 0.57 -6.49 -6.98
N GLY A 191 1.44 -5.53 -6.69
CA GLY A 191 2.32 -4.89 -7.68
C GLY A 191 1.78 -3.56 -8.17
N THR A 192 2.04 -3.22 -9.44
CA THR A 192 1.63 -1.95 -10.05
C THR A 192 0.32 -2.11 -10.79
N ALA A 193 -0.67 -1.28 -10.44
CA ALA A 193 -1.95 -1.19 -11.11
C ALA A 193 -1.93 -0.08 -12.16
N THR A 194 -2.56 -0.34 -13.30
CA THR A 194 -2.87 0.64 -14.35
C THR A 194 -4.38 0.81 -14.43
N TYR A 195 -4.83 1.98 -14.91
CA TYR A 195 -6.22 2.39 -14.80
C TYR A 195 -6.87 2.70 -16.14
N TRP A 196 -8.21 2.64 -16.16
CA TRP A 196 -9.06 3.11 -17.25
C TRP A 196 -10.20 3.95 -16.69
N SER A 197 -10.50 4.99 -17.43
CA SER A 197 -11.73 5.77 -17.27
C SER A 197 -12.86 5.10 -18.06
N VAL A 198 -14.10 5.25 -17.58
CA VAL A 198 -15.31 4.68 -18.22
C VAL A 198 -16.18 5.81 -18.73
N ASP A 199 -16.59 5.74 -20.00
CA ASP A 199 -17.53 6.68 -20.63
C ASP A 199 -18.82 5.94 -21.00
N THR A 200 -19.92 6.31 -20.35
CA THR A 200 -21.26 5.76 -20.62
C THR A 200 -22.18 6.75 -21.36
N GLY A 201 -21.62 7.88 -21.83
CA GLY A 201 -22.35 8.92 -22.55
C GLY A 201 -22.72 10.16 -21.73
N PRO A 202 -23.24 10.07 -20.49
CA PRO A 202 -23.50 11.26 -19.65
C PRO A 202 -22.23 11.95 -19.16
N GLY A 203 -21.09 11.29 -19.25
CA GLY A 203 -19.77 11.80 -18.87
C GLY A 203 -18.76 10.70 -18.60
N THR A 204 -17.49 11.09 -18.62
CA THR A 204 -16.38 10.19 -18.30
C THR A 204 -16.18 10.08 -16.80
N ARG A 205 -16.15 8.86 -16.27
CA ARG A 205 -15.80 8.54 -14.87
C ARG A 205 -14.33 8.17 -14.82
N PRO A 206 -13.43 9.04 -14.25
CA PRO A 206 -12.01 8.81 -14.28
C PRO A 206 -11.59 7.66 -13.36
N ASP A 207 -10.59 6.89 -13.79
CA ASP A 207 -9.90 5.86 -13.02
C ASP A 207 -10.83 4.87 -12.30
N LEU A 208 -11.90 4.45 -12.97
CA LEU A 208 -12.95 3.63 -12.37
C LEU A 208 -12.66 2.14 -12.41
N LEU A 209 -11.82 1.71 -13.36
CA LEU A 209 -11.38 0.33 -13.57
C LEU A 209 -9.87 0.26 -13.41
N TRP A 210 -9.35 -0.80 -12.80
CA TRP A 210 -7.92 -1.06 -12.75
C TRP A 210 -7.58 -2.52 -13.03
N ALA A 211 -6.32 -2.76 -13.41
CA ALA A 211 -5.75 -4.10 -13.56
C ALA A 211 -4.27 -4.13 -13.17
N TYR A 212 -3.81 -5.28 -12.73
CA TYR A 212 -2.41 -5.59 -12.53
C TYR A 212 -1.92 -6.41 -13.72
N ARG A 213 -1.15 -5.79 -14.62
CA ARG A 213 -0.64 -6.47 -15.84
C ARG A 213 0.38 -7.56 -15.51
N ALA A 214 1.24 -7.27 -14.53
CA ALA A 214 2.25 -8.18 -14.02
C ALA A 214 2.16 -8.20 -12.49
N PRO A 215 1.15 -8.88 -11.92
CA PRO A 215 0.98 -8.95 -10.48
C PRO A 215 2.13 -9.73 -9.83
N LEU A 216 2.40 -9.41 -8.56
CA LEU A 216 3.37 -10.14 -7.76
C LEU A 216 2.97 -11.63 -7.62
N PRO A 217 3.92 -12.53 -7.31
CA PRO A 217 3.67 -13.98 -7.27
C PRO A 217 2.44 -14.39 -6.45
N GLU A 218 2.21 -13.75 -5.30
CA GLU A 218 1.04 -14.00 -4.44
C GLU A 218 -0.29 -13.68 -5.11
N SER A 219 -0.28 -12.77 -6.08
CA SER A 219 -1.48 -12.27 -6.76
C SER A 219 -1.58 -12.69 -8.23
N GLN A 220 -0.80 -13.67 -8.68
CA GLN A 220 -0.76 -14.10 -10.08
C GLN A 220 -2.13 -14.50 -10.66
N LYS A 221 -3.07 -14.95 -9.84
CA LYS A 221 -4.41 -15.35 -10.28
C LYS A 221 -5.26 -14.20 -10.83
N ILE A 222 -4.89 -12.93 -10.58
CA ILE A 222 -5.57 -11.76 -11.15
C ILE A 222 -4.89 -11.21 -12.40
N ALA A 223 -3.83 -11.84 -12.88
CA ALA A 223 -3.16 -11.43 -14.12
C ALA A 223 -4.13 -11.42 -15.31
N GLY A 224 -4.18 -10.31 -16.05
CA GLY A 224 -5.06 -10.15 -17.20
C GLY A 224 -6.54 -9.94 -16.86
N LEU A 225 -6.89 -9.82 -15.59
CA LEU A 225 -8.24 -9.48 -15.14
C LEU A 225 -8.30 -8.03 -14.68
N ALA A 226 -9.50 -7.45 -14.72
CA ALA A 226 -9.71 -6.08 -14.27
C ALA A 226 -10.84 -5.99 -13.23
N CYS A 227 -10.78 -4.96 -12.40
CA CYS A 227 -11.69 -4.75 -11.28
C CYS A 227 -12.21 -3.31 -11.28
N PHE A 228 -13.47 -3.12 -10.91
CA PHE A 228 -14.07 -1.80 -10.72
C PHE A 228 -14.01 -1.37 -9.25
N TYR A 229 -14.09 -0.05 -9.00
CA TYR A 229 -14.28 0.48 -7.66
C TYR A 229 -15.72 0.30 -7.22
N ASP A 230 -15.99 -0.73 -6.40
CA ASP A 230 -17.32 -1.04 -5.87
C ASP A 230 -17.91 0.12 -5.07
N GLU A 231 -17.06 1.00 -4.55
CA GLU A 231 -17.44 2.25 -3.89
C GLU A 231 -18.12 3.25 -4.83
N LYS A 232 -17.88 3.12 -6.15
CA LYS A 232 -18.27 4.13 -7.16
C LYS A 232 -19.21 3.61 -8.22
N VAL A 233 -19.46 2.30 -8.26
CA VAL A 233 -20.30 1.62 -9.25
C VAL A 233 -21.41 0.84 -8.57
N ASP A 234 -22.41 0.39 -9.35
CA ASP A 234 -23.41 -0.55 -8.87
C ASP A 234 -23.00 -1.98 -9.24
N VAL A 235 -22.79 -2.80 -8.21
CA VAL A 235 -22.41 -4.20 -8.37
C VAL A 235 -23.61 -5.06 -8.03
N TYR A 236 -24.00 -5.93 -8.96
CA TYR A 236 -24.98 -6.98 -8.73
C TYR A 236 -24.27 -8.32 -8.61
N LEU A 237 -24.53 -9.03 -7.54
CA LEU A 237 -23.97 -10.35 -7.28
C LEU A 237 -25.12 -11.37 -7.23
N ASP A 238 -25.11 -12.32 -8.15
CA ASP A 238 -26.18 -13.31 -8.33
C ASP A 238 -27.57 -12.66 -8.52
N GLY A 239 -27.60 -11.49 -9.17
CA GLY A 239 -28.81 -10.70 -9.42
C GLY A 239 -29.18 -9.70 -8.33
N GLU A 240 -28.53 -9.72 -7.18
CA GLU A 240 -28.81 -8.83 -6.05
C GLU A 240 -27.85 -7.63 -6.04
N LEU A 241 -28.40 -6.41 -5.99
CA LEU A 241 -27.61 -5.19 -5.86
C LEU A 241 -26.91 -5.16 -4.49
N GLN A 242 -25.59 -5.00 -4.53
CA GLN A 242 -24.76 -4.91 -3.34
C GLN A 242 -24.73 -3.48 -2.79
N GLU A 243 -24.63 -3.35 -1.48
CA GLU A 243 -24.35 -2.06 -0.85
C GLU A 243 -22.93 -1.62 -1.20
N ARG A 244 -22.77 -0.35 -1.62
CA ARG A 244 -21.44 0.21 -1.89
C ARG A 244 -20.62 0.26 -0.61
N PRO A 245 -19.44 -0.35 -0.59
CA PRO A 245 -18.60 -0.33 0.61
C PRO A 245 -18.09 1.09 0.90
N ARG A 246 -17.84 1.38 2.18
CA ARG A 246 -17.18 2.61 2.61
C ARG A 246 -15.75 2.28 2.99
N THR A 247 -14.81 2.75 2.17
CA THR A 247 -13.38 2.56 2.38
C THR A 247 -12.65 3.89 2.20
N GLN A 248 -11.33 3.87 2.32
CA GLN A 248 -10.49 5.03 1.99
C GLN A 248 -10.53 5.41 0.49
N PHE A 249 -11.17 4.60 -0.37
CA PHE A 249 -11.31 4.83 -1.81
C PHE A 249 -12.68 5.39 -2.20
N SER A 250 -13.58 5.64 -1.23
CA SER A 250 -14.93 6.18 -1.44
C SER A 250 -14.91 7.66 -1.85
#